data_bfc393dba882c962850451a769dba207
#
_entry.id   bfc393dba882c962850451a769dba207
#
_cell.length_a   1.000
_cell.length_b   1.000
_cell.length_c   1.000
_cell.angle_alpha   90.00
_cell.angle_beta   90.00
_cell.angle_gamma   90.00
#
_symmetry.space_group_name_H-M   'P 1'
#
loop_
_entity.id
_entity.type
_entity.pdbx_description
1 polymer ?
#
loop_
_entity_poly.entity_id
_entity_poly.type
_entity_poly.pdbx_seq_one_letter_code
_entity_poly.pdbx_strand_id
1 'polypeptide(L)'
;MNYLLDTNISIILFEGRNNEIRDNVKQILLDDENNFYVSTISLLEIAQLYRKKKFKNINYELLNTGDKLIKHILKTIDMVEILPFEERHAFATARLVFVPNHNDPNDLAIIAHSITENLILISSDDKFPYYEEQGALVIHNSR
;
A
#
# COMPACT_ATOMS: atom_id res chain seq x y z
N MET A 1 -4.44 9.56 13.95
CA MET A 1 -3.22 9.61 13.15
C MET A 1 -3.53 9.20 11.72
N ASN A 2 -2.64 9.52 10.80
CA ASN A 2 -2.85 9.30 9.37
C ASN A 2 -1.84 8.28 8.84
N TYR A 3 -2.35 7.26 8.18
CA TYR A 3 -1.56 6.13 7.70
C TYR A 3 -1.74 5.93 6.20
N LEU A 4 -0.65 5.59 5.51
CA LEU A 4 -0.69 5.11 4.13
C LEU A 4 -0.49 3.59 4.15
N LEU A 5 -1.41 2.86 3.54
CA LEU A 5 -1.32 1.41 3.45
C LEU A 5 -0.58 1.04 2.16
N ASP A 6 0.50 0.27 2.29
CA ASP A 6 1.18 -0.29 1.13
C ASP A 6 0.25 -1.28 0.40
N THR A 7 0.56 -1.56 -0.85
CA THR A 7 -0.24 -2.44 -1.69
C THR A 7 -0.44 -3.82 -1.07
N ASN A 8 0.61 -4.41 -0.48
CA ASN A 8 0.52 -5.73 0.14
C ASN A 8 -0.45 -5.74 1.33
N ILE A 9 -0.47 -4.68 2.14
CA ILE A 9 -1.43 -4.57 3.26
C ILE A 9 -2.85 -4.50 2.73
N SER A 10 -3.07 -3.70 1.70
CA SER A 10 -4.40 -3.56 1.08
C SER A 10 -4.91 -4.90 0.55
N ILE A 11 -4.05 -5.68 -0.09
CA ILE A 11 -4.39 -7.00 -0.62
C ILE A 11 -4.69 -7.98 0.51
N ILE A 12 -3.87 -8.00 1.57
CA ILE A 12 -4.10 -8.85 2.74
C ILE A 12 -5.46 -8.56 3.35
N LEU A 13 -5.81 -7.28 3.52
CA LEU A 13 -7.11 -6.88 4.06
C LEU A 13 -8.25 -7.30 3.14
N PHE A 14 -8.10 -7.07 1.83
CA PHE A 14 -9.10 -7.47 0.85
C PHE A 14 -9.35 -8.97 0.86
N GLU A 15 -8.29 -9.77 0.95
CA GLU A 15 -8.39 -11.23 0.96
C GLU A 15 -8.77 -11.82 2.31
N GLY A 16 -8.90 -10.99 3.34
CA GLY A 16 -9.29 -11.43 4.68
C GLY A 16 -8.24 -12.29 5.37
N ARG A 17 -6.97 -12.16 5.00
CA ARG A 17 -5.87 -12.93 5.59
C ARG A 17 -5.42 -12.35 6.93
N ASN A 18 -6.33 -12.33 7.90
CA ASN A 18 -6.13 -11.66 9.19
C ASN A 18 -4.97 -12.22 10.00
N ASN A 19 -4.62 -13.50 9.80
CA ASN A 19 -3.47 -14.11 10.45
C ASN A 19 -2.13 -13.56 9.96
N GLU A 20 -2.12 -12.82 8.85
CA GLU A 20 -0.93 -12.15 8.33
C GLU A 20 -0.81 -10.71 8.80
N ILE A 21 -1.72 -10.23 9.63
CA ILE A 21 -1.69 -8.90 10.24
C ILE A 21 -1.26 -9.04 11.69
N ARG A 22 -0.21 -8.33 12.08
CA ARG A 22 0.29 -8.31 13.46
C ARG A 22 -0.67 -7.58 14.39
N ASP A 23 -0.65 -7.93 15.67
CA ASP A 23 -1.60 -7.38 16.66
C ASP A 23 -1.52 -5.87 16.77
N ASN A 24 -0.32 -5.29 16.75
CA ASN A 24 -0.16 -3.84 16.79
C ASN A 24 -0.79 -3.15 15.58
N VAL A 25 -0.68 -3.76 14.40
CA VAL A 25 -1.31 -3.24 13.17
C VAL A 25 -2.83 -3.39 13.25
N LYS A 26 -3.33 -4.53 13.76
CA LYS A 26 -4.77 -4.73 13.97
C LYS A 26 -5.37 -3.65 14.85
N GLN A 27 -4.70 -3.31 15.95
CA GLN A 27 -5.15 -2.26 16.86
C GLN A 27 -5.22 -0.90 16.15
N ILE A 28 -4.24 -0.59 15.31
CA ILE A 28 -4.24 0.64 14.51
C ILE A 28 -5.44 0.65 13.55
N LEU A 29 -5.67 -0.45 12.85
CA LEU A 29 -6.74 -0.56 11.85
C LEU A 29 -8.13 -0.50 12.47
N LEU A 30 -8.28 -0.94 13.71
CA LEU A 30 -9.56 -0.96 14.42
C LEU A 30 -9.88 0.34 15.17
N ASP A 31 -8.92 1.27 15.24
CA ASP A 31 -9.10 2.53 15.94
C ASP A 31 -9.79 3.55 15.02
N ASP A 32 -11.02 3.92 15.37
CA ASP A 32 -11.84 4.86 14.57
C ASP A 32 -11.26 6.27 14.49
N GLU A 33 -10.32 6.62 15.36
CA GLU A 33 -9.66 7.92 15.34
C GLU A 33 -8.59 8.01 14.26
N ASN A 34 -8.20 6.89 13.67
CA ASN A 34 -7.17 6.84 12.63
C ASN A 34 -7.77 6.99 11.25
N ASN A 35 -7.03 7.66 10.35
CA ASN A 35 -7.38 7.80 8.95
C ASN A 35 -6.43 6.96 8.10
N PHE A 36 -6.97 6.28 7.09
CA PHE A 36 -6.21 5.39 6.23
C PHE A 36 -6.32 5.80 4.77
N TYR A 37 -5.19 5.76 4.09
CA TYR A 37 -5.08 6.16 2.69
C TYR A 37 -4.42 5.06 1.88
N VAL A 38 -4.78 5.00 0.60
CA VAL A 38 -4.15 4.14 -0.40
C VAL A 38 -3.73 5.03 -1.56
N SER A 39 -2.47 4.92 -1.95
CA SER A 39 -1.94 5.66 -3.10
C SER A 39 -2.52 5.16 -4.42
N THR A 40 -2.70 6.05 -5.39
CA THR A 40 -3.04 5.63 -6.75
C THR A 40 -1.95 4.74 -7.37
N ILE A 41 -0.71 4.80 -6.87
CA ILE A 41 0.36 3.86 -7.26
C ILE A 41 -0.04 2.42 -6.88
N SER A 42 -0.66 2.22 -5.72
CA SER A 42 -1.16 0.89 -5.32
C SER A 42 -2.23 0.38 -6.28
N LEU A 43 -3.09 1.27 -6.77
CA LEU A 43 -4.11 0.88 -7.77
C LEU A 43 -3.46 0.43 -9.07
N LEU A 44 -2.39 1.12 -9.48
CA LEU A 44 -1.61 0.72 -10.65
C LEU A 44 -0.97 -0.66 -10.46
N GLU A 45 -0.40 -0.90 -9.28
CA GLU A 45 0.19 -2.21 -8.96
C GLU A 45 -0.86 -3.33 -8.98
N ILE A 46 -2.04 -3.06 -8.43
CA ILE A 46 -3.15 -4.01 -8.46
C ILE A 46 -3.53 -4.35 -9.91
N ALA A 47 -3.60 -3.35 -10.79
CA ALA A 47 -3.87 -3.57 -12.20
C ALA A 47 -2.79 -4.45 -12.85
N GLN A 48 -1.53 -4.23 -12.51
CA GLN A 48 -0.41 -5.04 -13.01
C GLN A 48 -0.50 -6.49 -12.51
N LEU A 49 -0.82 -6.67 -11.23
CA LEU A 49 -0.99 -8.00 -10.64
C LEU A 49 -2.18 -8.74 -11.26
N TYR A 50 -3.27 -8.03 -11.56
CA TYR A 50 -4.43 -8.60 -12.23
C TYR A 50 -4.05 -9.14 -13.61
N ARG A 51 -3.31 -8.38 -14.41
CA ARG A 51 -2.87 -8.81 -15.74
C ARG A 51 -2.00 -10.06 -15.69
N LYS A 52 -1.21 -10.21 -14.62
CA LYS A 52 -0.36 -11.38 -14.38
C LYS A 52 -1.10 -12.53 -13.71
N LYS A 53 -2.40 -12.36 -13.45
CA LYS A 53 -3.25 -13.35 -12.78
C LYS A 53 -2.67 -13.79 -11.43
N LYS A 54 -2.16 -12.82 -10.66
CA LYS A 54 -1.57 -13.08 -9.34
C LYS A 54 -2.60 -13.20 -8.22
N PHE A 55 -3.85 -12.82 -8.48
CA PHE A 55 -4.93 -13.03 -7.52
C PHE A 55 -5.50 -14.44 -7.69
N LYS A 56 -5.43 -15.24 -6.64
CA LYS A 56 -5.80 -16.67 -6.70
C LYS A 56 -7.23 -16.94 -6.26
N ASN A 57 -7.80 -16.06 -5.43
CA ASN A 57 -9.07 -16.30 -4.76
C ASN A 57 -10.17 -15.33 -5.21
N ILE A 58 -10.11 -14.88 -6.45
CA ILE A 58 -11.13 -14.01 -7.03
C ILE A 58 -11.88 -14.73 -8.14
N ASN A 59 -13.13 -14.32 -8.36
CA ASN A 59 -13.93 -14.84 -9.47
C ASN A 59 -13.66 -14.00 -10.72
N TYR A 60 -12.83 -14.50 -11.62
CA TYR A 60 -12.45 -13.80 -12.85
C TYR A 60 -13.60 -13.66 -13.84
N GLU A 61 -14.68 -14.43 -13.69
CA GLU A 61 -15.86 -14.26 -14.53
C GLU A 61 -16.66 -13.01 -14.14
N LEU A 62 -16.77 -12.74 -12.84
CA LEU A 62 -17.42 -11.54 -12.32
C LEU A 62 -16.48 -10.33 -12.39
N LEU A 63 -15.21 -10.51 -12.02
CA LEU A 63 -14.19 -9.47 -12.03
C LEU A 63 -13.32 -9.66 -13.28
N ASN A 64 -13.94 -9.45 -14.44
CA ASN A 64 -13.32 -9.79 -15.73
C ASN A 64 -12.44 -8.68 -16.31
N THR A 65 -12.26 -7.58 -15.58
CA THR A 65 -11.32 -6.51 -15.93
C THR A 65 -10.62 -6.02 -14.67
N GLY A 66 -9.42 -5.44 -14.84
CA GLY A 66 -8.64 -4.94 -13.71
C GLY A 66 -9.33 -3.80 -12.96
N ASP A 67 -10.03 -2.92 -13.67
CA ASP A 67 -10.78 -1.84 -13.04
C ASP A 67 -11.95 -2.34 -12.20
N LYS A 68 -12.62 -3.41 -12.61
CA LYS A 68 -13.65 -4.04 -11.78
C LYS A 68 -13.07 -4.61 -10.50
N LEU A 69 -11.89 -5.22 -10.56
CA LEU A 69 -11.21 -5.71 -9.37
C LEU A 69 -10.84 -4.56 -8.44
N ILE A 70 -10.27 -3.48 -8.97
CA ILE A 70 -9.90 -2.31 -8.17
C ILE A 70 -11.12 -1.75 -7.45
N LYS A 71 -12.23 -1.55 -8.17
CA LYS A 71 -13.48 -1.05 -7.57
C LYS A 71 -13.97 -1.97 -6.46
N HIS A 72 -13.88 -3.28 -6.68
CA HIS A 72 -14.29 -4.27 -5.69
C HIS A 72 -13.41 -4.23 -4.44
N ILE A 73 -12.10 -4.11 -4.61
CA ILE A 73 -11.16 -3.97 -3.48
C ILE A 73 -11.50 -2.72 -2.66
N LEU A 74 -11.67 -1.58 -3.32
CA LEU A 74 -11.96 -0.30 -2.65
C LEU A 74 -13.30 -0.33 -1.92
N LYS A 75 -14.28 -1.06 -2.45
CA LYS A 75 -15.56 -1.25 -1.79
C LYS A 75 -15.43 -2.16 -0.57
N THR A 76 -14.57 -3.15 -0.63
CA THR A 76 -14.35 -4.12 0.45
C THR A 76 -13.58 -3.49 1.62
N ILE A 77 -12.53 -2.72 1.32
CA ILE A 77 -11.75 -1.99 2.34
C ILE A 77 -12.20 -0.53 2.39
N ASP A 78 -13.45 -0.31 2.69
CA ASP A 78 -14.12 0.99 2.55
C ASP A 78 -13.65 2.08 3.53
N MET A 79 -12.83 1.71 4.53
CA MET A 79 -12.26 2.69 5.46
C MET A 79 -11.11 3.51 4.87
N VAL A 80 -10.65 3.22 3.67
CA VAL A 80 -9.54 3.93 3.05
C VAL A 80 -10.03 5.05 2.12
N GLU A 81 -9.23 6.12 2.04
CA GLU A 81 -9.37 7.16 1.02
C GLU A 81 -8.25 7.03 0.01
N ILE A 82 -8.55 7.34 -1.25
CA ILE A 82 -7.55 7.34 -2.30
C ILE A 82 -6.74 8.62 -2.24
N LEU A 83 -5.43 8.48 -2.25
CA LEU A 83 -4.50 9.60 -2.25
C LEU A 83 -3.83 9.71 -3.63
N PRO A 84 -4.13 10.77 -4.40
CA PRO A 84 -3.57 10.92 -5.74
C PRO A 84 -2.06 11.15 -5.69
N PHE A 85 -1.33 10.40 -6.50
CA PHE A 85 0.10 10.61 -6.72
C PHE A 85 0.28 11.70 -7.76
N GLU A 86 0.92 12.82 -7.36
CA GLU A 86 1.02 14.02 -8.15
C GLU A 86 2.47 14.30 -8.58
N GLU A 87 2.66 15.34 -9.39
CA GLU A 87 3.99 15.74 -9.87
C GLU A 87 4.99 15.93 -8.71
N ARG A 88 4.59 16.62 -7.64
CA ARG A 88 5.46 16.83 -6.48
C ARG A 88 5.92 15.51 -5.84
N HIS A 89 5.09 14.49 -5.90
CA HIS A 89 5.45 13.16 -5.39
C HIS A 89 6.46 12.47 -6.29
N ALA A 90 6.38 12.71 -7.61
CA ALA A 90 7.37 12.20 -8.55
C ALA A 90 8.75 12.83 -8.32
N PHE A 91 8.80 14.15 -8.07
CA PHE A 91 10.05 14.81 -7.71
C PHE A 91 10.63 14.27 -6.41
N ALA A 92 9.80 14.05 -5.39
CA ALA A 92 10.23 13.46 -4.14
C ALA A 92 10.78 12.04 -4.36
N THR A 93 10.13 11.25 -5.19
CA THR A 93 10.60 9.90 -5.56
C THR A 93 12.00 9.96 -6.18
N ALA A 94 12.21 10.91 -7.08
CA ALA A 94 13.49 11.08 -7.77
C ALA A 94 14.64 11.45 -6.82
N ARG A 95 14.33 12.06 -5.68
CA ARG A 95 15.33 12.42 -4.66
C ARG A 95 15.69 11.27 -3.73
N LEU A 96 14.88 10.21 -3.67
CA LEU A 96 15.18 9.05 -2.84
C LEU A 96 16.24 8.18 -3.52
N VAL A 97 16.97 7.45 -2.70
CA VAL A 97 17.99 6.50 -3.16
C VAL A 97 17.55 5.09 -2.77
N PHE A 98 17.60 4.15 -3.70
CA PHE A 98 17.31 2.75 -3.39
C PHE A 98 18.30 2.22 -2.35
N VAL A 99 17.77 1.55 -1.33
CA VAL A 99 18.63 0.79 -0.40
C VAL A 99 19.15 -0.47 -1.11
N PRO A 100 20.26 -1.08 -0.62
CA PRO A 100 20.81 -2.29 -1.22
C PRO A 100 19.76 -3.40 -1.38
N ASN A 101 19.79 -4.08 -2.51
CA ASN A 101 18.90 -5.19 -2.86
C ASN A 101 17.42 -4.80 -3.00
N HIS A 102 17.15 -3.53 -3.26
CA HIS A 102 15.81 -3.01 -3.53
C HIS A 102 15.82 -2.24 -4.83
N ASN A 103 14.88 -2.54 -5.73
CA ASN A 103 14.88 -1.92 -7.07
C ASN A 103 13.47 -1.72 -7.64
N ASP A 104 12.42 -1.87 -6.83
CA ASP A 104 11.05 -1.69 -7.30
C ASP A 104 10.68 -0.20 -7.31
N PRO A 105 10.48 0.40 -8.50
CA PRO A 105 10.15 1.83 -8.59
C PRO A 105 8.79 2.17 -7.99
N ASN A 106 7.83 1.26 -8.00
CA ASN A 106 6.53 1.49 -7.38
C ASN A 106 6.66 1.61 -5.86
N ASP A 107 7.50 0.77 -5.25
CA ASP A 107 7.77 0.85 -3.82
C ASP A 107 8.38 2.20 -3.45
N LEU A 108 9.35 2.65 -4.25
CA LEU A 108 10.00 3.94 -4.01
C LEU A 108 9.01 5.09 -4.10
N ALA A 109 8.07 5.01 -5.07
CA ALA A 109 7.02 6.01 -5.24
C ALA A 109 6.08 6.05 -4.02
N ILE A 110 5.69 4.89 -3.49
CA ILE A 110 4.83 4.81 -2.30
C ILE A 110 5.55 5.39 -1.08
N ILE A 111 6.83 5.08 -0.91
CA ILE A 111 7.64 5.62 0.19
C ILE A 111 7.70 7.14 0.10
N ALA A 112 8.02 7.68 -1.10
CA ALA A 112 8.07 9.13 -1.32
C ALA A 112 6.73 9.79 -1.06
N HIS A 113 5.64 9.13 -1.45
CA HIS A 113 4.28 9.61 -1.23
C HIS A 113 4.00 9.77 0.27
N SER A 114 4.37 8.78 1.06
CA SER A 114 4.18 8.82 2.51
C SER A 114 4.99 9.95 3.16
N ILE A 115 6.24 10.12 2.74
CA ILE A 115 7.11 11.16 3.29
C ILE A 115 6.55 12.55 2.99
N THR A 116 6.16 12.79 1.74
CA THR A 116 5.68 14.10 1.29
C THR A 116 4.39 14.51 1.99
N GLU A 117 3.51 13.55 2.27
CA GLU A 117 2.21 13.80 2.92
C GLU A 117 2.27 13.63 4.43
N ASN A 118 3.44 13.38 5.00
CA ASN A 118 3.63 13.15 6.44
C ASN A 118 2.75 12.03 6.98
N LEU A 119 2.68 10.93 6.24
CA LEU A 119 1.90 9.75 6.63
C LEU A 119 2.82 8.67 7.19
N ILE A 120 2.29 7.90 8.13
CA ILE A 120 2.96 6.69 8.60
C ILE A 120 2.62 5.57 7.62
N LEU A 121 3.65 4.94 7.06
CA LEU A 121 3.50 3.89 6.06
C LEU A 121 3.45 2.53 6.75
N ILE A 122 2.38 1.77 6.49
CA ILE A 122 2.25 0.39 6.98
C ILE A 122 2.55 -0.55 5.81
N SER A 123 3.54 -1.42 5.97
CA SER A 123 3.98 -2.35 4.93
C SER A 123 4.45 -3.66 5.53
N SER A 124 4.30 -4.74 4.79
CA SER A 124 4.90 -6.04 5.10
C SER A 124 6.24 -6.26 4.42
N ASP A 125 6.72 -5.32 3.63
CA ASP A 125 7.99 -5.43 2.92
C ASP A 125 9.15 -5.17 3.87
N ASP A 126 10.09 -6.12 3.93
CA ASP A 126 11.26 -6.06 4.82
C ASP A 126 12.21 -4.92 4.48
N LYS A 127 12.14 -4.36 3.28
CA LYS A 127 13.03 -3.27 2.85
C LYS A 127 12.55 -1.90 3.29
N PHE A 128 11.26 -1.72 3.54
CA PHE A 128 10.69 -0.42 3.85
C PHE A 128 11.27 0.24 5.10
N PRO A 129 11.53 -0.49 6.20
CA PRO A 129 12.14 0.14 7.39
C PRO A 129 13.50 0.80 7.13
N TYR A 130 14.24 0.34 6.14
CA TYR A 130 15.56 0.93 5.82
C TYR A 130 15.45 2.35 5.25
N TYR A 131 14.25 2.78 4.84
CA TYR A 131 14.02 4.14 4.34
C TYR A 131 13.76 5.15 5.44
N GLU A 132 13.73 4.72 6.70
CA GLU A 132 13.59 5.63 7.84
C GLU A 132 14.73 6.65 7.89
N GLU A 133 15.92 6.26 7.44
CA GLU A 133 17.07 7.17 7.34
C GLU A 133 16.84 8.28 6.32
N GLN A 134 15.93 8.06 5.36
CA GLN A 134 15.58 9.05 4.33
C GLN A 134 14.29 9.80 4.66
N GLY A 135 13.75 9.62 5.86
CA GLY A 135 12.60 10.37 6.35
C GLY A 135 11.28 9.63 6.41
N ALA A 136 11.23 8.37 6.01
CA ALA A 136 10.01 7.58 6.10
C ALA A 136 9.68 7.24 7.56
N LEU A 137 8.38 7.23 7.88
CA LEU A 137 7.86 6.70 9.15
C LEU A 137 7.18 5.38 8.81
N VAL A 138 7.75 4.26 9.24
CA VAL A 138 7.29 2.94 8.82
C VAL A 138 6.85 2.10 10.02
N ILE A 139 5.67 1.50 9.91
CA ILE A 139 5.26 0.41 10.79
C ILE A 139 5.35 -0.86 9.96
N HIS A 140 6.26 -1.74 10.33
CA HIS A 140 6.50 -2.98 9.61
C HIS A 140 5.56 -4.07 10.12
N ASN A 141 4.73 -4.58 9.22
CA ASN A 141 3.87 -5.74 9.48
C ASN A 141 4.64 -7.00 9.11
N SER A 142 5.49 -7.47 10.02
CA SER A 142 6.28 -8.68 9.79
C SER A 142 5.36 -9.91 9.72
N ARG A 143 5.53 -10.72 8.70
CA ARG A 143 4.73 -11.92 8.49
C ARG A 143 5.43 -13.17 8.95
#